data_12bd56f6bc674745e1bfe848fc29f78c
#
_entry.id   12bd56f6bc674745e1bfe848fc29f78c
#
_cell.length_a   1.000
_cell.length_b   1.000
_cell.length_c   1.000
_cell.angle_alpha   90.00
_cell.angle_beta   90.00
_cell.angle_gamma   90.00
#
_symmetry.space_group_name_H-M   'P 1'
#
loop_
_entity.id
_entity.type
_entity.pdbx_description
1 polymer ?
#
loop_
_entity_poly.entity_id
_entity_poly.type
_entity_poly.pdbx_seq_one_letter_code
_entity_poly.pdbx_strand_id
1 'polypeptide(L)'
;MPIKSDTAFKPQLLSMLQPGTGFLRPYFYSPNPVETTSYALEVMTDLQFVPAATTQAEVSVATASQKMIARGVRQLLVVDSADNVIGLITARDLAGRRIGEALHSTGASLEQLKVRDVMSSEVEVMPLEAVLHARVGDIIETLKHSGRQHALVLHAAPFTGKPMIRGIFSASQIARQLGIISEQNDLSQTFAQIDQTICQRQGTSAPALTV
;
A
#
# COMPACT_ATOMS: atom_id res chain seq x y z
N MET A 1 33.27 30.69 15.14
CA MET A 1 33.86 30.67 13.78
C MET A 1 33.09 29.65 12.95
N PRO A 2 32.43 30.04 11.87
CA PRO A 2 31.77 29.07 11.01
C PRO A 2 32.82 28.40 10.12
N ILE A 3 32.86 27.09 10.14
CA ILE A 3 33.67 26.26 9.25
C ILE A 3 33.03 26.36 7.85
N LYS A 4 33.66 27.14 6.95
CA LYS A 4 33.34 27.10 5.51
C LYS A 4 33.90 25.80 4.99
N SER A 5 33.06 24.79 4.78
CA SER A 5 33.40 23.63 3.96
C SER A 5 33.34 24.07 2.50
N ASP A 6 34.49 24.36 1.93
CA ASP A 6 34.65 24.60 0.50
C ASP A 6 34.63 23.23 -0.21
N THR A 7 33.43 22.63 -0.30
CA THR A 7 33.24 21.36 -0.98
C THR A 7 32.97 21.64 -2.45
N ALA A 8 34.02 21.76 -3.24
CA ALA A 8 33.90 21.87 -4.69
C ALA A 8 33.42 20.51 -5.26
N PHE A 9 32.18 20.46 -5.75
CA PHE A 9 31.65 19.30 -6.44
C PHE A 9 32.34 19.12 -7.81
N LYS A 10 32.74 17.87 -8.12
CA LYS A 10 33.35 17.55 -9.41
C LYS A 10 32.31 16.87 -10.31
N PRO A 11 32.19 17.29 -11.59
CA PRO A 11 31.32 16.59 -12.53
C PRO A 11 31.81 15.14 -12.74
N GLN A 12 30.87 14.23 -12.91
CA GLN A 12 31.15 12.83 -13.22
C GLN A 12 31.30 12.65 -14.75
N LEU A 13 32.11 11.67 -15.14
CA LEU A 13 32.25 11.31 -16.53
C LEU A 13 30.98 10.64 -17.06
N LEU A 14 30.52 11.11 -18.21
CA LEU A 14 29.45 10.50 -18.98
C LEU A 14 30.02 9.74 -20.15
N SER A 15 29.45 8.60 -20.47
CA SER A 15 29.77 7.83 -21.67
C SER A 15 28.53 7.51 -22.48
N MET A 16 28.70 7.20 -23.76
CA MET A 16 27.59 6.80 -24.61
C MET A 16 27.16 5.37 -24.29
N LEU A 17 25.82 5.16 -24.26
CA LEU A 17 25.22 3.83 -24.08
C LEU A 17 25.69 2.91 -25.25
N GLN A 18 26.19 1.73 -24.89
CA GLN A 18 26.58 0.74 -25.89
C GLN A 18 25.37 -0.08 -26.37
N PRO A 19 25.32 -0.45 -27.66
CA PRO A 19 24.33 -1.38 -28.18
C PRO A 19 24.33 -2.69 -27.37
N GLY A 20 23.15 -3.22 -27.04
CA GLY A 20 23.01 -4.46 -26.25
C GLY A 20 23.07 -4.27 -24.76
N THR A 21 23.20 -3.03 -24.23
CA THR A 21 23.12 -2.75 -22.80
C THR A 21 21.71 -3.04 -22.29
N GLY A 22 21.59 -3.97 -21.34
CA GLY A 22 20.35 -4.27 -20.62
C GLY A 22 20.15 -3.37 -19.40
N PHE A 23 19.15 -3.69 -18.60
CA PHE A 23 18.89 -3.04 -17.33
C PHE A 23 18.69 -4.07 -16.21
N LEU A 24 19.03 -3.69 -14.99
CA LEU A 24 18.83 -4.54 -13.81
C LEU A 24 17.35 -4.56 -13.45
N ARG A 25 16.85 -5.75 -13.10
CA ARG A 25 15.50 -5.93 -12.56
C ARG A 25 15.61 -6.17 -11.06
N PRO A 26 14.59 -5.72 -10.26
CA PRO A 26 14.54 -6.04 -8.85
C PRO A 26 14.61 -7.55 -8.61
N TYR A 27 15.26 -7.97 -7.54
CA TYR A 27 15.43 -9.39 -7.19
C TYR A 27 14.09 -10.14 -7.08
N PHE A 28 13.04 -9.43 -6.63
CA PHE A 28 11.66 -9.95 -6.50
C PHE A 28 10.79 -9.69 -7.73
N TYR A 29 11.38 -9.37 -8.87
CA TYR A 29 10.64 -9.25 -10.11
C TYR A 29 10.21 -10.64 -10.59
N SER A 30 8.94 -11.00 -10.42
CA SER A 30 8.36 -12.15 -11.11
C SER A 30 8.17 -11.78 -12.59
N PRO A 31 8.78 -12.49 -13.54
CA PRO A 31 8.56 -12.25 -14.96
C PRO A 31 7.16 -12.69 -15.41
N ASN A 32 6.47 -13.47 -14.61
CA ASN A 32 5.12 -13.94 -14.87
C ASN A 32 4.07 -12.94 -14.38
N PRO A 33 2.95 -12.79 -15.09
CA PRO A 33 1.81 -12.05 -14.58
C PRO A 33 1.40 -12.61 -13.22
N VAL A 34 1.06 -11.71 -12.29
CA VAL A 34 0.51 -12.12 -10.99
C VAL A 34 -0.85 -12.76 -11.21
N GLU A 35 -1.07 -13.90 -10.57
CA GLU A 35 -2.32 -14.64 -10.56
C GLU A 35 -2.83 -14.81 -9.12
N THR A 36 -4.08 -15.21 -8.95
CA THR A 36 -4.63 -15.49 -7.62
C THR A 36 -3.92 -16.65 -6.91
N THR A 37 -3.28 -17.53 -7.66
CA THR A 37 -2.46 -18.64 -7.19
C THR A 37 -1.02 -18.25 -6.86
N SER A 38 -0.57 -17.06 -7.24
CA SER A 38 0.76 -16.53 -6.89
C SER A 38 0.90 -16.36 -5.37
N TYR A 39 2.13 -16.37 -4.86
CA TYR A 39 2.38 -16.13 -3.44
C TYR A 39 1.98 -14.71 -3.03
N ALA A 40 1.36 -14.56 -1.87
CA ALA A 40 0.91 -13.26 -1.35
C ALA A 40 2.04 -12.23 -1.23
N LEU A 41 3.26 -12.67 -0.93
CA LEU A 41 4.43 -11.82 -0.85
C LEU A 41 4.73 -11.06 -2.16
N GLU A 42 4.35 -11.60 -3.32
CA GLU A 42 4.59 -10.96 -4.61
C GLU A 42 3.79 -9.66 -4.79
N VAL A 43 2.68 -9.53 -4.08
CA VAL A 43 1.80 -8.35 -4.14
C VAL A 43 1.87 -7.48 -2.88
N MET A 44 2.67 -7.88 -1.90
CA MET A 44 2.87 -7.11 -0.67
C MET A 44 3.81 -5.92 -0.92
N THR A 45 3.41 -4.74 -0.47
CA THR A 45 4.35 -3.63 -0.31
C THR A 45 5.20 -3.91 0.93
N ASP A 46 6.43 -4.31 0.72
CA ASP A 46 7.36 -4.68 1.79
C ASP A 46 8.12 -3.46 2.29
N LEU A 47 7.84 -3.07 3.54
CA LEU A 47 8.45 -1.90 4.17
C LEU A 47 9.93 -2.12 4.54
N GLN A 48 10.46 -3.30 4.32
CA GLN A 48 11.90 -3.54 4.40
C GLN A 48 12.66 -2.94 3.20
N PHE A 49 11.97 -2.80 2.06
CA PHE A 49 12.56 -2.32 0.81
C PHE A 49 12.06 -0.95 0.37
N VAL A 50 10.89 -0.53 0.88
CA VAL A 50 10.33 0.79 0.56
C VAL A 50 9.96 1.53 1.85
N PRO A 51 10.27 2.83 1.95
CA PRO A 51 9.94 3.62 3.13
C PRO A 51 8.43 3.74 3.30
N ALA A 52 7.94 3.50 4.51
CA ALA A 52 6.54 3.70 4.86
C ALA A 52 6.10 5.15 4.59
N ALA A 53 4.90 5.32 4.08
CA ALA A 53 4.26 6.62 4.02
C ALA A 53 3.55 6.90 5.36
N THR A 54 4.07 7.83 6.14
CA THR A 54 3.59 8.13 7.49
C THR A 54 3.05 9.56 7.60
N THR A 55 2.27 9.85 8.63
CA THR A 55 1.85 11.18 9.06
C THR A 55 1.68 11.20 10.56
N GLN A 56 1.60 12.39 11.16
CA GLN A 56 1.31 12.56 12.58
C GLN A 56 -0.18 12.86 12.79
N ALA A 57 -0.70 12.53 13.97
CA ALA A 57 -2.11 12.72 14.32
C ALA A 57 -2.55 14.20 14.32
N GLU A 58 -1.63 15.10 14.63
CA GLU A 58 -1.90 16.55 14.72
C GLU A 58 -1.88 17.29 13.38
N VAL A 59 -1.47 16.64 12.30
CA VAL A 59 -1.44 17.22 10.95
C VAL A 59 -2.86 17.40 10.44
N SER A 60 -3.13 18.47 9.65
CA SER A 60 -4.44 18.68 9.04
C SER A 60 -4.78 17.61 8.00
N VAL A 61 -6.07 17.31 7.85
CA VAL A 61 -6.55 16.36 6.83
C VAL A 61 -6.16 16.80 5.41
N ALA A 62 -6.13 18.11 5.15
CA ALA A 62 -5.69 18.66 3.86
C ALA A 62 -4.21 18.31 3.58
N THR A 63 -3.32 18.51 4.56
CA THR A 63 -1.91 18.16 4.44
C THR A 63 -1.71 16.65 4.26
N ALA A 64 -2.47 15.81 4.97
CA ALA A 64 -2.43 14.36 4.80
C ALA A 64 -2.85 13.95 3.37
N SER A 65 -3.91 14.58 2.83
CA SER A 65 -4.36 14.36 1.45
C SER A 65 -3.28 14.71 0.43
N GLN A 66 -2.67 15.90 0.57
CA GLN A 66 -1.56 16.32 -0.29
C GLN A 66 -0.37 15.35 -0.23
N LYS A 67 -0.05 14.84 0.97
CA LYS A 67 1.01 13.85 1.15
C LYS A 67 0.71 12.53 0.45
N MET A 68 -0.55 12.06 0.48
CA MET A 68 -0.97 10.88 -0.28
C MET A 68 -0.78 11.09 -1.78
N ILE A 69 -1.19 12.24 -2.31
CA ILE A 69 -1.05 12.58 -3.73
C ILE A 69 0.43 12.65 -4.12
N ALA A 70 1.24 13.39 -3.37
CA ALA A 70 2.67 13.56 -3.65
C ALA A 70 3.46 12.24 -3.62
N ARG A 71 3.03 11.29 -2.78
CA ARG A 71 3.65 9.97 -2.66
C ARG A 71 3.03 8.90 -3.58
N GLY A 72 1.95 9.20 -4.28
CA GLY A 72 1.21 8.24 -5.09
C GLY A 72 0.61 7.09 -4.28
N VAL A 73 0.29 7.33 -3.00
CA VAL A 73 -0.30 6.34 -2.09
C VAL A 73 -1.72 6.73 -1.68
N ARG A 74 -2.50 5.75 -1.24
CA ARG A 74 -3.89 5.95 -0.83
C ARG A 74 -4.12 5.74 0.67
N GLN A 75 -3.03 5.56 1.42
CA GLN A 75 -3.04 5.44 2.87
C GLN A 75 -1.76 6.00 3.46
N LEU A 76 -1.83 6.44 4.72
CA LEU A 76 -0.68 6.80 5.55
C LEU A 76 -0.81 6.07 6.88
N LEU A 77 0.29 5.54 7.38
CA LEU A 77 0.40 5.12 8.78
C LEU A 77 0.45 6.38 9.64
N VAL A 78 -0.39 6.43 10.67
CA VAL A 78 -0.34 7.53 11.64
C VAL A 78 0.61 7.11 12.76
N VAL A 79 1.61 7.95 13.02
CA VAL A 79 2.66 7.66 14.00
C VAL A 79 2.71 8.70 15.11
N ASP A 80 3.16 8.28 16.29
CA ASP A 80 3.47 9.16 17.40
C ASP A 80 4.88 9.76 17.30
N SER A 81 5.31 10.51 18.31
CA SER A 81 6.64 11.13 18.38
C SER A 81 7.80 10.12 18.53
N ALA A 82 7.50 8.87 18.87
CA ALA A 82 8.45 7.77 18.98
C ALA A 82 8.41 6.83 17.77
N ASP A 83 7.77 7.25 16.66
CA ASP A 83 7.56 6.47 15.44
C ASP A 83 6.76 5.16 15.65
N ASN A 84 5.97 5.05 16.73
CA ASN A 84 5.06 3.93 16.86
C ASN A 84 3.79 4.20 16.03
N VAL A 85 3.29 3.17 15.35
CA VAL A 85 2.02 3.27 14.62
C VAL A 85 0.86 3.29 15.61
N ILE A 86 0.09 4.38 15.58
CA ILE A 86 -1.08 4.61 16.45
C ILE A 86 -2.40 4.59 15.68
N GLY A 87 -2.34 4.46 14.35
CA GLY A 87 -3.52 4.43 13.50
C GLY A 87 -3.20 4.38 12.02
N LEU A 88 -4.26 4.43 11.24
CA LEU A 88 -4.23 4.44 9.78
C LEU A 88 -5.22 5.49 9.26
N ILE A 89 -4.84 6.24 8.24
CA ILE A 89 -5.74 7.10 7.50
C ILE A 89 -5.67 6.78 6.01
N THR A 90 -6.82 6.69 5.35
CA THR A 90 -6.93 6.36 3.93
C THR A 90 -7.55 7.51 3.13
N ALA A 91 -7.34 7.50 1.81
CA ALA A 91 -8.00 8.44 0.91
C ALA A 91 -9.53 8.35 1.00
N ARG A 92 -10.09 7.18 1.33
CA ARG A 92 -11.53 6.99 1.55
C ARG A 92 -12.02 7.70 2.81
N ASP A 93 -11.24 7.65 3.89
CA ASP A 93 -11.58 8.37 5.12
C ASP A 93 -11.63 9.88 4.87
N LEU A 94 -10.73 10.40 4.02
CA LEU A 94 -10.65 11.81 3.66
C LEU A 94 -11.74 12.28 2.67
N ALA A 95 -12.31 11.37 1.86
CA ALA A 95 -13.35 11.69 0.87
C ALA A 95 -14.75 11.27 1.32
N GLY A 96 -14.88 10.56 2.44
CA GLY A 96 -16.09 9.85 2.80
C GLY A 96 -16.82 10.40 4.01
N ARG A 97 -17.69 9.54 4.55
CA ARG A 97 -18.59 9.82 5.67
C ARG A 97 -17.85 10.28 6.94
N ARG A 98 -16.64 9.78 7.19
CA ARG A 98 -15.87 10.12 8.41
C ARG A 98 -15.54 11.62 8.52
N ILE A 99 -15.29 12.31 7.41
CA ILE A 99 -15.14 13.77 7.42
C ILE A 99 -16.43 14.44 7.91
N GLY A 100 -17.60 14.04 7.38
CA GLY A 100 -18.89 14.59 7.80
C GLY A 100 -19.19 14.32 9.29
N GLU A 101 -18.91 13.13 9.76
CA GLU A 101 -19.07 12.75 11.18
C GLU A 101 -18.11 13.56 12.08
N ALA A 102 -16.86 13.74 11.67
CA ALA A 102 -15.88 14.54 12.41
C ALA A 102 -16.27 16.03 12.47
N LEU A 103 -16.73 16.62 11.36
CA LEU A 103 -17.24 17.99 11.33
C LEU A 103 -18.43 18.17 12.28
N HIS A 104 -19.36 17.21 12.28
CA HIS A 104 -20.54 17.26 13.13
C HIS A 104 -20.20 17.10 14.62
N SER A 105 -19.30 16.17 14.95
CA SER A 105 -18.94 15.88 16.34
C SER A 105 -18.02 16.92 16.98
N THR A 106 -17.11 17.51 16.20
CA THR A 106 -16.15 18.50 16.72
C THR A 106 -16.65 19.94 16.60
N GLY A 107 -17.64 20.22 15.73
CA GLY A 107 -18.04 21.58 15.37
C GLY A 107 -16.95 22.38 14.64
N ALA A 108 -15.87 21.73 14.23
CA ALA A 108 -14.73 22.34 13.54
C ALA A 108 -15.06 22.59 12.07
N SER A 109 -14.35 23.52 11.43
CA SER A 109 -14.33 23.63 9.97
C SER A 109 -13.43 22.57 9.34
N LEU A 110 -13.60 22.30 8.05
CA LEU A 110 -12.77 21.32 7.32
C LEU A 110 -11.26 21.63 7.44
N GLU A 111 -10.90 22.90 7.48
CA GLU A 111 -9.52 23.37 7.61
C GLU A 111 -8.91 23.09 8.99
N GLN A 112 -9.75 23.00 10.01
CA GLN A 112 -9.35 22.75 11.39
C GLN A 112 -9.26 21.26 11.72
N LEU A 113 -9.88 20.39 10.90
CA LEU A 113 -9.84 18.95 11.12
C LEU A 113 -8.42 18.41 11.03
N LYS A 114 -8.08 17.57 11.97
CA LYS A 114 -6.79 16.88 12.07
C LYS A 114 -6.94 15.40 11.73
N VAL A 115 -5.83 14.77 11.41
CA VAL A 115 -5.77 13.33 11.11
C VAL A 115 -6.40 12.50 12.23
N ARG A 116 -6.15 12.83 13.50
CA ARG A 116 -6.72 12.13 14.66
C ARG A 116 -8.25 12.09 14.68
N ASP A 117 -8.90 13.09 14.10
CA ASP A 117 -10.38 13.23 14.13
C ASP A 117 -11.06 12.27 13.13
N VAL A 118 -10.28 11.76 12.14
CA VAL A 118 -10.78 10.92 11.04
C VAL A 118 -10.04 9.58 10.90
N MET A 119 -8.88 9.40 11.50
CA MET A 119 -8.11 8.16 11.40
C MET A 119 -8.84 6.96 12.02
N SER A 120 -8.46 5.76 11.62
CA SER A 120 -8.79 4.53 12.34
C SER A 120 -7.70 4.26 13.36
N SER A 121 -8.04 4.23 14.65
CA SER A 121 -7.13 3.80 15.73
C SER A 121 -7.14 2.27 15.92
N GLU A 122 -8.25 1.62 15.59
CA GLU A 122 -8.34 0.16 15.60
C GLU A 122 -7.92 -0.36 14.23
N VAL A 123 -6.71 -0.90 14.15
CA VAL A 123 -6.11 -1.40 12.91
C VAL A 123 -5.89 -2.90 13.04
N GLU A 124 -6.59 -3.66 12.21
CA GLU A 124 -6.40 -5.11 12.10
C GLU A 124 -5.09 -5.41 11.36
N VAL A 125 -4.37 -6.42 11.84
CA VAL A 125 -3.10 -6.85 11.27
C VAL A 125 -3.08 -8.36 11.04
N MET A 126 -2.32 -8.81 10.05
CA MET A 126 -2.03 -10.22 9.78
C MET A 126 -0.61 -10.54 10.25
N PRO A 127 -0.36 -11.67 10.92
CA PRO A 127 1.01 -12.10 11.22
C PRO A 127 1.74 -12.48 9.92
N LEU A 128 3.02 -12.13 9.82
CA LEU A 128 3.86 -12.46 8.66
C LEU A 128 3.87 -13.97 8.39
N GLU A 129 3.88 -14.79 9.42
CA GLU A 129 3.89 -16.24 9.32
C GLU A 129 2.70 -16.78 8.52
N ALA A 130 1.51 -16.20 8.70
CA ALA A 130 0.34 -16.54 7.90
C ALA A 130 0.50 -16.12 6.42
N VAL A 131 1.11 -14.95 6.19
CA VAL A 131 1.33 -14.40 4.86
C VAL A 131 2.35 -15.22 4.05
N LEU A 132 3.36 -15.80 4.70
CA LEU A 132 4.39 -16.63 4.04
C LEU A 132 3.81 -17.82 3.30
N HIS A 133 2.68 -18.35 3.74
CA HIS A 133 2.00 -19.52 3.15
C HIS A 133 0.76 -19.15 2.33
N ALA A 134 0.32 -17.89 2.39
CA ALA A 134 -0.86 -17.41 1.72
C ALA A 134 -0.64 -17.20 0.22
N ARG A 135 -1.74 -17.30 -0.52
CA ARG A 135 -1.84 -16.93 -1.94
C ARG A 135 -2.50 -15.57 -2.09
N VAL A 136 -2.33 -14.95 -3.25
CA VAL A 136 -3.00 -13.67 -3.58
C VAL A 136 -4.52 -13.77 -3.39
N GLY A 137 -5.12 -14.91 -3.78
CA GLY A 137 -6.54 -15.19 -3.56
C GLY A 137 -6.96 -15.12 -2.09
N ASP A 138 -6.14 -15.67 -1.17
CA ASP A 138 -6.42 -15.64 0.26
C ASP A 138 -6.44 -14.21 0.82
N ILE A 139 -5.54 -13.36 0.31
CA ILE A 139 -5.51 -11.94 0.70
C ILE A 139 -6.75 -11.20 0.17
N ILE A 140 -7.16 -11.48 -1.07
CA ILE A 140 -8.36 -10.90 -1.66
C ILE A 140 -9.59 -11.26 -0.82
N GLU A 141 -9.76 -12.53 -0.48
CA GLU A 141 -10.88 -13.00 0.35
C GLU A 141 -10.84 -12.40 1.76
N THR A 142 -9.65 -12.25 2.35
CA THR A 142 -9.48 -11.61 3.66
C THR A 142 -9.92 -10.13 3.60
N LEU A 143 -9.50 -9.39 2.58
CA LEU A 143 -9.88 -7.99 2.39
C LEU A 143 -11.39 -7.84 2.14
N LYS A 144 -11.99 -8.75 1.35
CA LYS A 144 -13.44 -8.77 1.12
C LYS A 144 -14.21 -9.02 2.41
N HIS A 145 -13.84 -10.07 3.14
CA HIS A 145 -14.52 -10.47 4.35
C HIS A 145 -14.47 -9.38 5.43
N SER A 146 -13.33 -8.70 5.57
CA SER A 146 -13.17 -7.59 6.50
C SER A 146 -13.78 -6.26 6.02
N GLY A 147 -14.20 -6.17 4.74
CA GLY A 147 -14.68 -4.91 4.14
C GLY A 147 -13.59 -3.83 4.05
N ARG A 148 -12.31 -4.21 4.05
CA ARG A 148 -11.16 -3.31 4.07
C ARG A 148 -10.50 -3.22 2.71
N GLN A 149 -9.95 -2.05 2.39
CA GLN A 149 -9.11 -1.85 1.19
C GLN A 149 -7.64 -2.18 1.42
N HIS A 150 -7.23 -2.22 2.67
CA HIS A 150 -5.84 -2.41 3.08
C HIS A 150 -5.77 -3.36 4.27
N ALA A 151 -4.71 -4.14 4.31
CA ALA A 151 -4.35 -4.94 5.48
C ALA A 151 -2.86 -4.75 5.79
N LEU A 152 -2.53 -4.63 7.05
CA LEU A 152 -1.16 -4.50 7.52
C LEU A 152 -0.61 -5.87 7.93
N VAL A 153 0.67 -6.08 7.66
CA VAL A 153 1.38 -7.30 8.04
C VAL A 153 2.30 -6.98 9.21
N LEU A 154 2.12 -7.72 10.30
CA LEU A 154 2.89 -7.58 11.52
C LEU A 154 4.01 -8.63 11.56
N HIS A 155 5.18 -8.20 11.98
CA HIS A 155 6.33 -9.08 12.24
C HIS A 155 7.03 -8.63 13.51
N ALA A 156 7.59 -9.58 14.26
CA ALA A 156 8.42 -9.26 15.40
C ALA A 156 9.84 -8.89 14.92
N ALA A 157 10.35 -7.76 15.36
CA ALA A 157 11.71 -7.35 15.03
C ALA A 157 12.72 -8.40 15.47
N PRO A 158 13.70 -8.85 14.63
CA PRO A 158 14.54 -10.01 14.89
C PRO A 158 15.29 -9.86 16.18
N PHE A 159 15.78 -8.93 16.70
CA PHE A 159 16.62 -8.89 17.92
C PHE A 159 15.88 -8.42 19.18
N THR A 160 14.79 -7.71 19.02
CA THR A 160 14.08 -7.08 20.15
C THR A 160 12.73 -7.73 20.45
N GLY A 161 12.19 -8.53 19.52
CA GLY A 161 10.83 -9.06 19.59
C GLY A 161 9.74 -7.99 19.49
N LYS A 162 10.10 -6.70 19.30
CA LYS A 162 9.11 -5.61 19.19
C LYS A 162 8.24 -5.83 17.95
N PRO A 163 6.90 -5.73 18.09
CA PRO A 163 6.01 -5.81 16.93
C PRO A 163 6.25 -4.62 15.99
N MET A 164 6.44 -4.92 14.69
CA MET A 164 6.70 -3.95 13.64
C MET A 164 5.78 -4.20 12.46
N ILE A 165 5.29 -3.15 11.82
CA ILE A 165 4.59 -3.30 10.54
C ILE A 165 5.62 -3.62 9.47
N ARG A 166 5.56 -4.86 8.94
CA ARG A 166 6.47 -5.38 7.92
C ARG A 166 5.99 -5.10 6.50
N GLY A 167 4.70 -5.10 6.30
CA GLY A 167 4.15 -4.96 4.95
C GLY A 167 2.73 -4.44 4.92
N ILE A 168 2.29 -4.16 3.70
CA ILE A 168 0.96 -3.60 3.42
C ILE A 168 0.39 -4.30 2.20
N PHE A 169 -0.84 -4.78 2.29
CA PHE A 169 -1.65 -5.17 1.15
C PHE A 169 -2.65 -4.06 0.80
N SER A 170 -2.81 -3.81 -0.49
CA SER A 170 -3.80 -2.85 -1.01
C SER A 170 -4.63 -3.52 -2.12
N ALA A 171 -5.94 -3.53 -1.97
CA ALA A 171 -6.85 -4.10 -2.96
C ALA A 171 -6.64 -3.49 -4.36
N SER A 172 -6.46 -2.17 -4.44
CA SER A 172 -6.22 -1.49 -5.71
C SER A 172 -4.86 -1.80 -6.33
N GLN A 173 -3.83 -2.07 -5.51
CA GLN A 173 -2.53 -2.50 -6.01
C GLN A 173 -2.58 -3.94 -6.50
N ILE A 174 -3.23 -4.83 -5.77
CA ILE A 174 -3.45 -6.23 -6.19
C ILE A 174 -4.21 -6.26 -7.51
N ALA A 175 -5.30 -5.49 -7.65
CA ALA A 175 -6.05 -5.40 -8.89
C ALA A 175 -5.16 -4.99 -10.08
N ARG A 176 -4.32 -3.96 -9.92
CA ARG A 176 -3.38 -3.54 -10.96
C ARG A 176 -2.38 -4.62 -11.34
N GLN A 177 -1.83 -5.34 -10.35
CA GLN A 177 -0.87 -6.42 -10.59
C GLN A 177 -1.50 -7.65 -11.25
N LEU A 178 -2.79 -7.89 -10.99
CA LEU A 178 -3.60 -8.87 -11.73
C LEU A 178 -3.98 -8.42 -13.15
N GLY A 179 -3.55 -7.21 -13.57
CA GLY A 179 -3.89 -6.63 -14.86
C GLY A 179 -5.32 -6.12 -14.97
N ILE A 180 -5.95 -5.85 -13.83
CA ILE A 180 -7.29 -5.27 -13.75
C ILE A 180 -7.13 -3.76 -13.68
N ILE A 181 -7.55 -3.05 -14.74
CA ILE A 181 -7.52 -1.60 -14.78
C ILE A 181 -8.78 -1.09 -14.09
N SER A 182 -8.63 -0.61 -12.87
CA SER A 182 -9.71 0.07 -12.14
C SER A 182 -9.43 1.56 -12.08
N GLU A 183 -10.22 2.35 -12.79
CA GLU A 183 -10.18 3.81 -12.72
C GLU A 183 -10.98 4.35 -11.52
N GLN A 184 -11.74 3.49 -10.83
CA GLN A 184 -12.69 3.89 -9.80
C GLN A 184 -12.25 3.50 -8.39
N ASN A 185 -12.62 4.35 -7.43
CA ASN A 185 -12.18 4.34 -6.05
C ASN A 185 -13.09 3.52 -5.11
N ASP A 186 -14.07 2.80 -5.63
CA ASP A 186 -15.03 2.04 -4.82
C ASP A 186 -14.54 0.62 -4.55
N LEU A 187 -14.62 0.21 -3.27
CA LEU A 187 -14.20 -1.11 -2.79
C LEU A 187 -15.04 -2.22 -3.45
N SER A 188 -16.35 -2.04 -3.48
CA SER A 188 -17.28 -3.02 -4.07
C SER A 188 -17.02 -3.22 -5.55
N GLN A 189 -16.73 -2.14 -6.28
CA GLN A 189 -16.39 -2.21 -7.69
C GLN A 189 -15.03 -2.84 -7.93
N THR A 190 -14.02 -2.53 -7.08
CA THR A 190 -12.70 -3.16 -7.18
C THR A 190 -12.80 -4.67 -7.01
N PHE A 191 -13.54 -5.15 -6.02
CA PHE A 191 -13.72 -6.59 -5.80
C PHE A 191 -14.60 -7.24 -6.86
N ALA A 192 -15.66 -6.60 -7.32
CA ALA A 192 -16.48 -7.10 -8.43
C ALA A 192 -15.67 -7.27 -9.72
N GLN A 193 -14.78 -6.34 -10.03
CA GLN A 193 -13.87 -6.43 -11.18
C GLN A 193 -12.84 -7.56 -11.02
N ILE A 194 -12.30 -7.74 -9.82
CA ILE A 194 -11.41 -8.87 -9.50
C ILE A 194 -12.14 -10.19 -9.75
N ASP A 195 -13.35 -10.36 -9.20
CA ASP A 195 -14.14 -11.58 -9.36
C ASP A 195 -14.49 -11.88 -10.82
N GLN A 196 -14.94 -10.85 -11.56
CA GLN A 196 -15.25 -11.00 -12.98
C GLN A 196 -14.03 -11.43 -13.79
N THR A 197 -12.86 -10.87 -13.52
CA THR A 197 -11.62 -11.24 -14.21
C THR A 197 -11.17 -12.64 -13.87
N ILE A 198 -11.30 -13.06 -12.61
CA ILE A 198 -10.99 -14.44 -12.17
C ILE A 198 -11.91 -15.44 -12.88
N CYS A 199 -13.23 -15.19 -12.91
CA CYS A 199 -14.20 -16.05 -13.58
C CYS A 199 -13.91 -16.18 -15.09
N GLN A 200 -13.57 -15.08 -15.77
CA GLN A 200 -13.24 -15.09 -17.18
C GLN A 200 -11.98 -15.92 -17.49
N ARG A 201 -10.95 -15.83 -16.67
CA ARG A 201 -9.70 -16.59 -16.84
C ARG A 201 -9.88 -18.08 -16.57
N GLN A 202 -10.74 -18.46 -15.64
CA GLN A 202 -11.06 -19.87 -15.35
C GLN A 202 -11.94 -20.49 -16.44
N GLY A 203 -12.83 -19.71 -17.08
CA GLY A 203 -13.68 -20.17 -18.17
C GLY A 203 -12.96 -20.38 -19.51
N THR A 204 -11.74 -19.86 -19.67
CA THR A 204 -10.95 -19.98 -20.92
C THR A 204 -9.98 -21.17 -20.91
N SER A 205 -9.89 -21.92 -19.82
CA SER A 205 -8.97 -23.07 -19.67
C SER A 205 -9.71 -24.41 -19.85
N ALA A 206 -10.37 -24.60 -21.01
CA ALA A 206 -10.77 -25.92 -21.48
C ALA A 206 -9.84 -26.30 -22.65
N PRO A 207 -8.98 -27.33 -22.53
CA PRO A 207 -8.24 -27.83 -23.68
C PRO A 207 -9.22 -28.54 -24.62
N ALA A 208 -9.27 -28.07 -25.85
CA ALA A 208 -9.87 -28.85 -26.93
C ALA A 208 -9.01 -30.09 -27.12
N LEU A 209 -9.45 -31.22 -26.56
CA LEU A 209 -9.02 -32.53 -26.97
C LEU A 209 -9.67 -32.79 -28.34
N THR A 210 -8.88 -32.63 -29.38
CA THR A 210 -9.24 -33.14 -30.70
C THR A 210 -8.63 -34.53 -30.85
N VAL A 211 -9.48 -35.48 -31.13
CA VAL A 211 -9.26 -36.90 -31.49
C VAL A 211 -8.37 -37.00 -32.72
#